data_4cc00a92d52a044a4594ea3dce270cf7
#
_entry.id   4cc00a92d52a044a4594ea3dce270cf7
#
_cell.length_a   1.000
_cell.length_b   1.000
_cell.length_c   1.000
_cell.angle_alpha   90.00
_cell.angle_beta   90.00
_cell.angle_gamma   90.00
#
_symmetry.space_group_name_H-M   'P 1'
#
loop_
_entity.id
_entity.type
_entity.pdbx_description
1 polymer ?
#
loop_
_entity_poly.entity_id
_entity_poly.type
_entity_poly.pdbx_seq_one_letter_code
_entity_poly.pdbx_strand_id
1 'polypeptide(L)'
;ARRQTEVLPVSTDSIVPLGVSGRLARIFQTHTLTPLLALVALLLGAFAVLVTPREEEPQIDVTMADVMVAFPGASAKDVENLVARPGEQVLSRLHGVEHVYSASRPGMAVITVQFDVGVKYNDAVLRLYDVLNANQDWLPANLGVLPPVVKPKGIDDVPVLAVTLWAREGTPAAELERVAHTME
;
A
#
# COMPACT_ATOMS: atom_id res chain seq x y z
N ALA A 1 -62.55 61.51 -5.56
CA ALA A 1 -62.42 60.09 -5.22
C ALA A 1 -61.06 59.85 -4.64
N ARG A 2 -60.94 59.83 -3.26
CA ARG A 2 -59.71 59.44 -2.54
C ARG A 2 -59.84 57.98 -2.25
N ARG A 3 -58.95 57.16 -2.88
CA ARG A 3 -58.78 55.77 -2.42
C ARG A 3 -57.93 55.75 -1.14
N GLN A 4 -58.57 55.31 -0.07
CA GLN A 4 -57.88 54.97 1.15
C GLN A 4 -57.20 53.65 0.94
N THR A 5 -55.87 53.63 0.98
CA THR A 5 -55.05 52.43 1.05
C THR A 5 -55.14 51.84 2.44
N GLU A 6 -55.94 50.81 2.57
CA GLU A 6 -56.09 50.00 3.80
C GLU A 6 -54.78 49.27 4.03
N VAL A 7 -54.03 49.71 5.03
CA VAL A 7 -52.81 49.00 5.49
C VAL A 7 -53.26 47.87 6.37
N LEU A 8 -53.16 46.63 5.86
CA LEU A 8 -53.43 45.43 6.63
C LEU A 8 -52.46 45.39 7.84
N PRO A 9 -52.91 45.08 9.02
CA PRO A 9 -52.04 44.94 10.18
C PRO A 9 -51.18 43.68 9.99
N VAL A 10 -49.86 43.88 10.07
CA VAL A 10 -48.90 42.79 10.18
C VAL A 10 -49.27 41.99 11.43
N SER A 11 -49.70 40.75 11.21
CA SER A 11 -50.06 39.82 12.27
C SER A 11 -48.86 39.59 13.18
N THR A 12 -48.99 40.08 14.41
CA THR A 12 -48.06 39.82 15.51
C THR A 12 -47.84 38.33 15.73
N ASP A 13 -46.57 37.96 15.63
CA ASP A 13 -45.91 36.78 16.19
C ASP A 13 -46.81 35.73 16.86
N SER A 14 -47.12 34.69 16.13
CA SER A 14 -47.43 33.42 16.73
C SER A 14 -46.15 32.88 17.37
N ILE A 15 -46.00 33.05 18.70
CA ILE A 15 -44.92 32.47 19.49
C ILE A 15 -45.11 30.95 19.44
N VAL A 16 -44.54 30.31 18.44
CA VAL A 16 -44.47 28.86 18.38
C VAL A 16 -43.60 28.42 19.57
N PRO A 17 -44.11 27.55 20.46
CA PRO A 17 -43.34 27.09 21.59
C PRO A 17 -42.10 26.37 21.11
N LEU A 18 -40.93 26.94 21.42
CA LEU A 18 -39.66 26.36 21.08
C LEU A 18 -39.53 24.97 21.74
N GLY A 19 -39.34 23.93 20.93
CA GLY A 19 -39.00 22.59 21.41
C GLY A 19 -37.69 22.59 22.21
N VAL A 20 -37.30 21.43 22.73
CA VAL A 20 -36.09 21.28 23.56
C VAL A 20 -34.85 21.82 22.85
N SER A 21 -34.69 21.53 21.55
CA SER A 21 -33.59 22.03 20.72
C SER A 21 -33.57 23.54 20.56
N GLY A 22 -34.75 24.15 20.40
CA GLY A 22 -34.87 25.62 20.32
C GLY A 22 -34.56 26.34 21.63
N ARG A 23 -34.90 25.75 22.78
CA ARG A 23 -34.51 26.29 24.10
C ARG A 23 -33.00 26.20 24.30
N LEU A 24 -32.40 25.08 23.95
CA LEU A 24 -30.95 24.88 24.03
C LEU A 24 -30.21 25.89 23.15
N ALA A 25 -30.65 26.04 21.91
CA ALA A 25 -30.07 27.00 20.96
C ALA A 25 -30.14 28.43 21.50
N ARG A 26 -31.28 28.84 22.11
CA ARG A 26 -31.43 30.17 22.69
C ARG A 26 -30.47 30.42 23.86
N ILE A 27 -30.25 29.42 24.74
CA ILE A 27 -29.31 29.53 25.85
C ILE A 27 -27.89 29.79 25.31
N PHE A 28 -27.45 29.03 24.29
CA PHE A 28 -26.13 29.22 23.71
C PHE A 28 -26.00 30.51 22.91
N GLN A 29 -27.05 30.95 22.23
CA GLN A 29 -27.01 32.15 21.39
C GLN A 29 -26.76 33.44 22.20
N THR A 30 -27.24 33.50 23.43
CA THR A 30 -27.15 34.69 24.30
C THR A 30 -26.06 34.57 25.38
N HIS A 31 -25.39 33.42 25.45
CA HIS A 31 -24.42 33.17 26.52
C HIS A 31 -23.05 33.79 26.17
N THR A 32 -22.47 34.49 27.16
CA THR A 32 -21.19 35.20 27.01
C THR A 32 -20.01 34.27 26.65
N LEU A 33 -20.10 32.97 27.01
CA LEU A 33 -19.07 31.99 26.70
C LEU A 33 -19.13 31.44 25.27
N THR A 34 -20.22 31.68 24.54
CA THR A 34 -20.40 31.14 23.19
C THR A 34 -19.32 31.59 22.21
N PRO A 35 -18.92 32.87 22.12
CA PRO A 35 -17.84 33.28 21.23
C PRO A 35 -16.48 32.66 21.63
N LEU A 36 -16.26 32.45 22.93
CA LEU A 36 -15.04 31.78 23.40
C LEU A 36 -15.02 30.33 22.99
N LEU A 37 -16.13 29.60 23.16
CA LEU A 37 -16.25 28.19 22.70
C LEU A 37 -16.10 28.08 21.18
N ALA A 38 -16.65 29.01 20.42
CA ALA A 38 -16.50 29.07 18.97
C ALA A 38 -15.02 29.26 18.57
N LEU A 39 -14.30 30.15 19.25
CA LEU A 39 -12.87 30.36 19.03
C LEU A 39 -12.05 29.10 19.34
N VAL A 40 -12.32 28.46 20.48
CA VAL A 40 -11.66 27.23 20.88
C VAL A 40 -11.93 26.11 19.86
N ALA A 41 -13.16 25.94 19.41
CA ALA A 41 -13.54 24.96 18.41
C ALA A 41 -12.83 25.22 17.07
N LEU A 42 -12.72 26.49 16.65
CA LEU A 42 -12.00 26.88 15.45
C LEU A 42 -10.52 26.54 15.56
N LEU A 43 -9.87 26.86 16.67
CA LEU A 43 -8.46 26.57 16.91
C LEU A 43 -8.19 25.07 16.97
N LEU A 44 -9.05 24.29 17.63
CA LEU A 44 -8.95 22.83 17.64
C LEU A 44 -9.15 22.23 16.26
N GLY A 45 -10.09 22.76 15.47
CA GLY A 45 -10.29 22.32 14.08
C GLY A 45 -9.08 22.63 13.21
N ALA A 46 -8.50 23.84 13.33
CA ALA A 46 -7.28 24.20 12.61
C ALA A 46 -6.09 23.32 13.04
N PHE A 47 -5.95 23.09 14.34
CA PHE A 47 -4.92 22.19 14.88
C PHE A 47 -5.11 20.76 14.36
N ALA A 48 -6.32 20.22 14.35
CA ALA A 48 -6.61 18.89 13.83
C ALA A 48 -6.23 18.77 12.36
N VAL A 49 -6.54 19.78 11.53
CA VAL A 49 -6.15 19.79 10.11
C VAL A 49 -4.63 19.79 9.91
N LEU A 50 -3.88 20.46 10.79
CA LEU A 50 -2.41 20.52 10.71
C LEU A 50 -1.73 19.25 11.20
N VAL A 51 -2.31 18.57 12.21
CA VAL A 51 -1.69 17.40 12.85
C VAL A 51 -2.15 16.08 12.23
N THR A 52 -3.35 16.05 11.62
CA THR A 52 -3.85 14.83 11.00
C THR A 52 -3.02 14.50 9.76
N PRO A 53 -2.32 13.35 9.74
CA PRO A 53 -1.60 12.92 8.55
C PRO A 53 -2.58 12.77 7.39
N ARG A 54 -2.16 13.24 6.23
CA ARG A 54 -2.93 13.14 4.98
C ARG A 54 -2.34 12.02 4.16
N GLU A 55 -2.92 10.85 4.25
CA GLU A 55 -2.59 9.71 3.41
C GLU A 55 -3.79 9.41 2.53
N GLU A 56 -3.55 9.27 1.25
CA GLU A 56 -4.60 8.95 0.27
C GLU A 56 -5.04 7.49 0.41
N GLU A 57 -4.11 6.62 0.79
CA GLU A 57 -4.35 5.21 1.09
C GLU A 57 -3.68 4.83 2.43
N PRO A 58 -4.35 4.01 3.28
CA PRO A 58 -3.72 3.51 4.49
C PRO A 58 -2.50 2.67 4.11
N GLN A 59 -1.33 2.99 4.67
CA GLN A 59 -0.13 2.18 4.48
C GLN A 59 -0.35 0.83 5.17
N ILE A 60 -0.59 -0.18 4.36
CA ILE A 60 -0.69 -1.56 4.82
C ILE A 60 0.70 -2.16 4.64
N ASP A 61 1.43 -2.34 5.72
CA ASP A 61 2.76 -2.97 5.70
C ASP A 61 2.63 -4.44 5.31
N VAL A 62 2.69 -4.71 4.02
CA VAL A 62 2.77 -6.07 3.46
C VAL A 62 4.18 -6.27 2.94
N THR A 63 4.94 -7.08 3.61
CA THR A 63 6.28 -7.47 3.16
C THR A 63 6.16 -8.65 2.21
N MET A 64 6.79 -8.54 1.05
CA MET A 64 6.92 -9.61 0.07
C MET A 64 8.38 -9.86 -0.23
N ALA A 65 8.70 -11.09 -0.67
CA ALA A 65 10.03 -11.42 -1.16
C ALA A 65 9.96 -12.41 -2.31
N ASP A 66 10.72 -12.16 -3.38
CA ASP A 66 10.90 -13.10 -4.46
C ASP A 66 12.17 -13.92 -4.20
N VAL A 67 12.02 -15.23 -4.18
CA VAL A 67 13.12 -16.20 -4.16
C VAL A 67 13.28 -16.73 -5.57
N MET A 68 14.36 -16.31 -6.23
CA MET A 68 14.69 -16.71 -7.60
C MET A 68 15.68 -17.85 -7.58
N VAL A 69 15.38 -18.94 -8.27
CA VAL A 69 16.26 -20.10 -8.40
C VAL A 69 16.48 -20.41 -9.87
N ALA A 70 17.71 -20.30 -10.31
CA ALA A 70 18.09 -20.64 -11.68
C ALA A 70 18.39 -22.14 -11.79
N PHE A 71 17.84 -22.77 -12.82
CA PHE A 71 18.07 -24.17 -13.17
C PHE A 71 18.33 -24.26 -14.69
N PRO A 72 19.54 -23.92 -15.14
CA PRO A 72 19.89 -23.87 -16.56
C PRO A 72 19.63 -25.19 -17.29
N GLY A 73 18.96 -25.09 -18.44
CA GLY A 73 18.68 -26.27 -19.29
C GLY A 73 17.46 -27.10 -18.88
N ALA A 74 16.83 -26.81 -17.72
CA ALA A 74 15.65 -27.53 -17.29
C ALA A 74 14.38 -27.06 -18.01
N SER A 75 13.44 -27.98 -18.26
CA SER A 75 12.09 -27.61 -18.71
C SER A 75 11.28 -26.96 -17.58
N ALA A 76 10.21 -26.20 -17.91
CA ALA A 76 9.34 -25.62 -16.92
C ALA A 76 8.73 -26.65 -15.96
N LYS A 77 8.46 -27.87 -16.45
CA LYS A 77 7.93 -28.98 -15.65
C LYS A 77 8.96 -29.55 -14.68
N ASP A 78 10.23 -29.65 -15.08
CA ASP A 78 11.32 -30.07 -14.21
C ASP A 78 11.57 -28.99 -13.13
N VAL A 79 11.57 -27.72 -13.51
CA VAL A 79 11.68 -26.60 -12.58
C VAL A 79 10.54 -26.63 -11.56
N GLU A 80 9.31 -26.87 -12.00
CA GLU A 80 8.15 -26.99 -11.10
C GLU A 80 8.33 -28.14 -10.09
N ASN A 81 8.63 -29.33 -10.58
CA ASN A 81 8.66 -30.51 -9.73
C ASN A 81 9.88 -30.59 -8.81
N LEU A 82 11.04 -30.12 -9.26
CA LEU A 82 12.33 -30.28 -8.56
C LEU A 82 12.73 -29.04 -7.75
N VAL A 83 12.17 -27.88 -8.07
CA VAL A 83 12.54 -26.62 -7.42
C VAL A 83 11.32 -25.92 -6.81
N ALA A 84 10.31 -25.60 -7.61
CA ALA A 84 9.21 -24.76 -7.13
C ALA A 84 8.38 -25.44 -6.03
N ARG A 85 7.90 -26.66 -6.25
CA ARG A 85 7.08 -27.39 -5.26
C ARG A 85 7.80 -27.68 -3.94
N PRO A 86 9.06 -28.20 -3.95
CA PRO A 86 9.81 -28.33 -2.69
C PRO A 86 10.04 -27.00 -2.00
N GLY A 87 10.34 -25.93 -2.76
CA GLY A 87 10.51 -24.58 -2.23
C GLY A 87 9.25 -24.03 -1.58
N GLU A 88 8.09 -24.18 -2.21
CA GLU A 88 6.80 -23.81 -1.64
C GLU A 88 6.54 -24.53 -0.32
N GLN A 89 6.84 -25.83 -0.24
CA GLN A 89 6.66 -26.61 0.99
C GLN A 89 7.54 -26.14 2.14
N VAL A 90 8.78 -25.73 1.85
CA VAL A 90 9.71 -25.20 2.83
C VAL A 90 9.27 -23.82 3.28
N LEU A 91 8.92 -22.94 2.34
CA LEU A 91 8.59 -21.54 2.61
C LEU A 91 7.20 -21.36 3.22
N SER A 92 6.24 -22.21 2.90
CA SER A 92 4.90 -22.17 3.50
C SER A 92 4.87 -22.53 5.00
N ARG A 93 5.92 -23.17 5.51
CA ARG A 93 6.04 -23.51 6.94
C ARG A 93 6.62 -22.34 7.77
N LEU A 94 7.08 -21.30 7.11
CA LEU A 94 7.66 -20.14 7.78
C LEU A 94 6.59 -19.36 8.53
N HIS A 95 6.85 -19.09 9.82
CA HIS A 95 5.90 -18.36 10.65
C HIS A 95 5.73 -16.91 10.17
N GLY A 96 4.47 -16.49 10.02
CA GLY A 96 4.10 -15.16 9.53
C GLY A 96 4.05 -15.08 8.01
N VAL A 97 3.99 -16.21 7.31
CA VAL A 97 3.72 -16.27 5.87
C VAL A 97 2.22 -16.50 5.66
N GLU A 98 1.60 -15.60 4.92
CA GLU A 98 0.19 -15.67 4.55
C GLU A 98 0.01 -16.51 3.27
N HIS A 99 0.80 -16.20 2.23
CA HIS A 99 0.72 -16.87 0.96
C HIS A 99 2.10 -17.12 0.34
N VAL A 100 2.21 -18.22 -0.39
CA VAL A 100 3.36 -18.53 -1.25
C VAL A 100 2.87 -18.80 -2.66
N TYR A 101 3.40 -18.07 -3.61
CA TYR A 101 3.10 -18.24 -5.04
C TYR A 101 4.37 -18.67 -5.78
N SER A 102 4.26 -19.52 -6.78
CA SER A 102 5.40 -19.83 -7.64
C SER A 102 5.09 -19.68 -9.12
N ALA A 103 6.10 -19.32 -9.86
CA ALA A 103 6.09 -19.30 -11.33
C ALA A 103 7.29 -20.08 -11.85
N SER A 104 7.03 -21.18 -12.56
CA SER A 104 8.04 -22.04 -13.18
C SER A 104 8.17 -21.71 -14.65
N ARG A 105 9.37 -21.32 -15.07
CA ARG A 105 9.73 -21.05 -16.46
C ARG A 105 10.88 -21.98 -16.87
N PRO A 106 11.11 -22.22 -18.18
CA PRO A 106 12.31 -22.95 -18.60
C PRO A 106 13.56 -22.28 -18.04
N GLY A 107 14.33 -23.03 -17.27
CA GLY A 107 15.60 -22.57 -16.69
C GLY A 107 15.49 -21.75 -15.39
N MET A 108 14.30 -21.42 -14.88
CA MET A 108 14.16 -20.58 -13.68
C MET A 108 12.83 -20.78 -12.95
N ALA A 109 12.90 -20.84 -11.61
CA ALA A 109 11.75 -20.69 -10.73
C ALA A 109 11.78 -19.31 -10.04
N VAL A 110 10.62 -18.71 -9.87
CA VAL A 110 10.40 -17.53 -9.01
C VAL A 110 9.35 -17.91 -7.98
N ILE A 111 9.69 -17.87 -6.70
CA ILE A 111 8.78 -18.17 -5.60
C ILE A 111 8.58 -16.88 -4.82
N THR A 112 7.36 -16.34 -4.85
CA THR A 112 6.99 -15.12 -4.15
C THR A 112 6.37 -15.50 -2.80
N VAL A 113 6.98 -15.02 -1.73
CA VAL A 113 6.50 -15.19 -0.36
C VAL A 113 5.85 -13.90 0.08
N GLN A 114 4.59 -13.97 0.48
CA GLN A 114 3.84 -12.87 1.07
C GLN A 114 3.71 -13.11 2.56
N PHE A 115 4.11 -12.13 3.36
CA PHE A 115 4.00 -12.19 4.81
C PHE A 115 2.69 -11.60 5.31
N ASP A 116 2.28 -11.99 6.52
CA ASP A 116 1.12 -11.41 7.20
C ASP A 116 1.26 -9.90 7.37
N VAL A 117 0.13 -9.20 7.33
CA VAL A 117 0.07 -7.76 7.55
C VAL A 117 0.65 -7.39 8.91
N GLY A 118 1.56 -6.42 8.94
CA GLY A 118 2.23 -5.95 10.15
C GLY A 118 3.52 -6.70 10.52
N VAL A 119 3.94 -7.70 9.74
CA VAL A 119 5.28 -8.29 9.88
C VAL A 119 6.30 -7.30 9.35
N LYS A 120 7.22 -6.87 10.23
CA LYS A 120 8.26 -5.91 9.85
C LYS A 120 9.18 -6.48 8.78
N TYR A 121 9.51 -5.65 7.80
CA TYR A 121 10.38 -6.00 6.68
C TYR A 121 11.68 -6.71 7.09
N ASN A 122 12.40 -6.15 8.05
CA ASN A 122 13.68 -6.75 8.52
C ASN A 122 13.49 -8.13 9.15
N ASP A 123 12.41 -8.32 9.92
CA ASP A 123 12.12 -9.60 10.56
C ASP A 123 11.72 -10.66 9.53
N ALA A 124 10.94 -10.28 8.54
CA ALA A 124 10.53 -11.15 7.43
C ALA A 124 11.73 -11.63 6.62
N VAL A 125 12.61 -10.69 6.24
CA VAL A 125 13.81 -10.98 5.45
C VAL A 125 14.78 -11.87 6.22
N LEU A 126 15.01 -11.59 7.51
CA LEU A 126 15.88 -12.40 8.34
C LEU A 126 15.37 -13.84 8.45
N ARG A 127 14.08 -14.02 8.77
CA ARG A 127 13.45 -15.35 8.85
C ARG A 127 13.53 -16.11 7.52
N LEU A 128 13.34 -15.41 6.41
CA LEU A 128 13.44 -16.02 5.08
C LEU A 128 14.85 -16.54 4.81
N TYR A 129 15.88 -15.74 5.08
CA TYR A 129 17.28 -16.20 4.94
C TYR A 129 17.61 -17.35 5.88
N ASP A 130 17.14 -17.32 7.12
CA ASP A 130 17.36 -18.40 8.09
C ASP A 130 16.76 -19.73 7.60
N VAL A 131 15.52 -19.69 7.09
CA VAL A 131 14.87 -20.90 6.57
C VAL A 131 15.55 -21.42 5.30
N LEU A 132 15.93 -20.55 4.38
CA LEU A 132 16.65 -20.94 3.17
C LEU A 132 18.02 -21.55 3.49
N ASN A 133 18.75 -20.98 4.46
CA ASN A 133 20.04 -21.49 4.89
C ASN A 133 19.93 -22.81 5.68
N ALA A 134 18.88 -22.96 6.50
CA ALA A 134 18.65 -24.17 7.30
C ALA A 134 18.19 -25.36 6.45
N ASN A 135 17.59 -25.12 5.29
CA ASN A 135 17.02 -26.15 4.43
C ASN A 135 17.64 -26.16 3.03
N GLN A 136 18.96 -25.98 2.90
CA GLN A 136 19.63 -25.98 1.59
C GLN A 136 19.49 -27.28 0.80
N ASP A 137 19.14 -28.37 1.46
CA ASP A 137 18.93 -29.72 0.94
C ASP A 137 17.67 -29.85 0.07
N TRP A 138 16.75 -28.87 0.08
CA TRP A 138 15.58 -28.88 -0.81
C TRP A 138 15.97 -28.65 -2.29
N LEU A 139 17.15 -28.09 -2.54
CA LEU A 139 17.66 -27.84 -3.89
C LEU A 139 18.52 -29.03 -4.37
N PRO A 140 18.21 -29.61 -5.53
CA PRO A 140 19.03 -30.69 -6.09
C PRO A 140 20.31 -30.13 -6.72
N ALA A 141 21.29 -29.77 -5.90
CA ALA A 141 22.56 -29.17 -6.34
C ALA A 141 23.34 -30.06 -7.35
N ASN A 142 23.16 -31.39 -7.26
CA ASN A 142 23.76 -32.37 -8.18
C ASN A 142 23.22 -32.27 -9.62
N LEU A 143 22.09 -31.58 -9.83
CA LEU A 143 21.48 -31.36 -11.15
C LEU A 143 21.83 -30.01 -11.76
N GLY A 144 22.71 -29.22 -11.13
CA GLY A 144 23.14 -27.92 -11.63
C GLY A 144 22.21 -26.78 -11.29
N VAL A 145 21.36 -26.96 -10.27
CA VAL A 145 20.54 -25.88 -9.71
C VAL A 145 21.45 -24.90 -8.96
N LEU A 146 21.28 -23.60 -9.23
CA LEU A 146 22.06 -22.55 -8.58
C LEU A 146 21.44 -22.15 -7.23
N PRO A 147 22.25 -21.59 -6.30
CA PRO A 147 21.74 -21.07 -5.04
C PRO A 147 20.63 -20.04 -5.25
N PRO A 148 19.65 -19.96 -4.33
CA PRO A 148 18.55 -19.03 -4.43
C PRO A 148 19.02 -17.59 -4.23
N VAL A 149 18.49 -16.68 -5.03
CA VAL A 149 18.68 -15.23 -4.87
C VAL A 149 17.39 -14.64 -4.31
N VAL A 150 17.49 -13.99 -3.16
CA VAL A 150 16.34 -13.36 -2.51
C VAL A 150 16.30 -11.89 -2.89
N LYS A 151 15.15 -11.45 -3.41
CA LYS A 151 14.83 -10.05 -3.68
C LYS A 151 13.62 -9.64 -2.84
N PRO A 152 13.85 -9.05 -1.66
CA PRO A 152 12.75 -8.54 -0.86
C PRO A 152 12.09 -7.37 -1.58
N LYS A 153 10.77 -7.23 -1.40
CA LYS A 153 9.95 -6.15 -1.95
C LYS A 153 9.11 -5.54 -0.84
N GLY A 154 9.11 -4.22 -0.74
CA GLY A 154 8.20 -3.46 0.09
C GLY A 154 7.03 -2.92 -0.73
N ILE A 155 6.02 -2.42 -0.05
CA ILE A 155 4.90 -1.72 -0.70
C ILE A 155 5.38 -0.43 -1.39
N ASP A 156 6.48 0.15 -0.90
CA ASP A 156 7.09 1.37 -1.43
C ASP A 156 7.94 1.13 -2.69
N ASP A 157 8.20 -0.14 -3.05
CA ASP A 157 8.95 -0.52 -4.26
C ASP A 157 8.10 -0.41 -5.53
N VAL A 158 7.35 0.69 -5.66
CA VAL A 158 6.55 0.99 -6.85
C VAL A 158 7.41 1.79 -7.83
N PRO A 159 7.45 1.41 -9.12
CA PRO A 159 8.15 2.21 -10.12
C PRO A 159 7.56 3.62 -10.20
N VAL A 160 8.34 4.62 -9.78
CA VAL A 160 7.92 6.03 -9.80
C VAL A 160 8.01 6.62 -11.21
N LEU A 161 8.95 6.11 -12.02
CA LEU A 161 9.20 6.59 -13.38
C LEU A 161 9.55 5.42 -14.29
N ALA A 162 8.88 5.32 -15.42
CA ALA A 162 9.23 4.43 -16.51
C ALA A 162 9.73 5.25 -17.71
N VAL A 163 10.99 5.04 -18.09
CA VAL A 163 11.61 5.70 -19.24
C VAL A 163 11.76 4.70 -20.38
N THR A 164 11.16 5.00 -21.52
CA THR A 164 11.30 4.18 -22.72
C THR A 164 12.31 4.83 -23.66
N LEU A 165 13.37 4.10 -23.97
CA LEU A 165 14.37 4.51 -24.95
C LEU A 165 14.06 3.86 -26.30
N TRP A 166 14.03 4.65 -27.37
CA TRP A 166 13.94 4.14 -28.72
C TRP A 166 15.00 4.81 -29.59
N ALA A 167 15.49 4.08 -30.57
CA ALA A 167 16.47 4.57 -31.51
C ALA A 167 15.94 4.58 -32.93
N ARG A 168 16.64 5.30 -33.82
CA ARG A 168 16.38 5.25 -35.28
C ARG A 168 16.84 3.92 -35.83
N GLU A 169 16.26 3.52 -36.97
CA GLU A 169 16.70 2.32 -37.69
C GLU A 169 18.21 2.30 -37.91
N GLY A 170 18.84 1.19 -37.55
CA GLY A 170 20.29 0.99 -37.70
C GLY A 170 21.13 1.23 -36.43
N THR A 171 20.54 1.68 -35.32
CA THR A 171 21.28 1.80 -34.05
C THR A 171 21.42 0.43 -33.38
N PRO A 172 22.63 -0.03 -33.03
CA PRO A 172 22.82 -1.27 -32.33
C PRO A 172 22.18 -1.30 -30.95
N ALA A 173 21.55 -2.42 -30.54
CA ALA A 173 20.92 -2.57 -29.22
C ALA A 173 21.92 -2.30 -28.07
N ALA A 174 23.19 -2.66 -28.23
CA ALA A 174 24.24 -2.42 -27.25
C ALA A 174 24.51 -0.93 -26.98
N GLU A 175 24.25 -0.04 -27.95
CA GLU A 175 24.39 1.38 -27.75
C GLU A 175 23.23 1.95 -26.93
N LEU A 176 22.01 1.47 -27.15
CA LEU A 176 20.84 1.79 -26.34
C LEU A 176 21.01 1.33 -24.89
N GLU A 177 21.53 0.11 -24.70
CA GLU A 177 21.81 -0.43 -23.38
C GLU A 177 22.87 0.40 -22.63
N ARG A 178 23.90 0.84 -23.31
CA ARG A 178 24.92 1.73 -22.74
C ARG A 178 24.34 3.07 -22.32
N VAL A 179 23.43 3.66 -23.13
CA VAL A 179 22.76 4.90 -22.78
C VAL A 179 21.83 4.69 -21.59
N ALA A 180 21.09 3.57 -21.53
CA ALA A 180 20.22 3.22 -20.41
C ALA A 180 21.00 3.17 -19.10
N HIS A 181 22.14 2.48 -19.07
CA HIS A 181 23.01 2.41 -17.89
C HIS A 181 23.65 3.74 -17.46
N THR A 182 23.73 4.72 -18.33
CA THR A 182 24.22 6.06 -17.96
C THR A 182 23.13 6.96 -17.39
N MET A 183 21.86 6.53 -17.49
CA MET A 183 20.71 7.27 -16.97
C MET A 183 20.24 6.75 -15.59
N GLU A 184 20.76 5.60 -15.15
CA GLU A 184 20.50 4.97 -13.88
C GLU A 184 21.42 5.53 -12.77
#